data_4d1c4d551163f5faefe708083160bcfc
#
_entry.id   4d1c4d551163f5faefe708083160bcfc
#
_cell.length_a   1.000
_cell.length_b   1.000
_cell.length_c   1.000
_cell.angle_alpha   90.00
_cell.angle_beta   90.00
_cell.angle_gamma   90.00
#
_symmetry.space_group_name_H-M   'P 1'
#
loop_
_entity.id
_entity.type
_entity.pdbx_description
1 polymer ?
#
loop_
_entity_poly.entity_id
_entity_poly.type
_entity_poly.pdbx_seq_one_letter_code
_entity_poly.pdbx_strand_id
1 'polypeptide(L)'
;MSSPNVRILKQHLLSDNWYVLKKIDFELQRRDGSWQPQTREVYDRGNGATIGLYNRARRTVILTRQFRIPAFVNEHHGYLIEAAAGLLDNASPEERIRLEAEEETGYRVRSVRKIFEAFMSPASVTERVHFFIGEYQPEDRVADGGGLAEEGEDIEVLELPFEQALAMTEDGRIMDGKTIILLQYLKQLMPVSPLMIVLAGPGSNDIQACATQLLQAGHLPMLAEQPGSGSQADVDTYAQRLLSRCDALLRIGGACRRADRLVELAQQKGLPIYHHLSEIPAVQPQENPGS
;
A
#
# COMPACT_ATOMS: atom_id res chain seq x y z
N MET A 1 -25.33 -9.64 -22.44
CA MET A 1 -24.79 -8.74 -23.49
C MET A 1 -24.45 -9.61 -24.69
N SER A 2 -25.00 -9.33 -25.84
CA SER A 2 -24.61 -9.98 -27.10
C SER A 2 -23.57 -9.09 -27.80
N SER A 3 -22.37 -9.57 -28.00
CA SER A 3 -21.41 -8.94 -28.91
C SER A 3 -21.72 -9.43 -30.33
N PRO A 4 -21.79 -8.57 -31.34
CA PRO A 4 -22.05 -9.00 -32.72
C PRO A 4 -20.96 -9.94 -33.26
N ASN A 5 -19.79 -9.96 -32.62
CA ASN A 5 -18.60 -10.70 -33.05
C ASN A 5 -18.37 -12.01 -32.26
N VAL A 6 -19.29 -12.41 -31.38
CA VAL A 6 -19.19 -13.64 -30.57
C VAL A 6 -20.50 -14.41 -30.60
N ARG A 7 -20.44 -15.70 -30.87
CA ARG A 7 -21.58 -16.62 -30.81
C ARG A 7 -21.25 -17.74 -29.84
N ILE A 8 -21.97 -17.82 -28.73
CA ILE A 8 -21.87 -18.96 -27.81
C ILE A 8 -22.64 -20.12 -28.45
N LEU A 9 -21.98 -21.22 -28.70
CA LEU A 9 -22.57 -22.43 -29.31
C LEU A 9 -23.08 -23.39 -28.24
N LYS A 10 -22.23 -23.65 -27.23
CA LYS A 10 -22.58 -24.59 -26.17
C LYS A 10 -21.85 -24.29 -24.88
N GLN A 11 -22.48 -24.57 -23.75
CA GLN A 11 -21.90 -24.53 -22.43
C GLN A 11 -22.01 -25.88 -21.78
N HIS A 12 -20.91 -26.41 -21.24
CA HIS A 12 -20.85 -27.68 -20.55
C HIS A 12 -20.40 -27.41 -19.10
N LEU A 13 -21.19 -27.88 -18.14
CA LEU A 13 -20.77 -27.88 -16.74
C LEU A 13 -19.69 -28.96 -16.56
N LEU A 14 -18.52 -28.57 -16.07
CA LEU A 14 -17.43 -29.48 -15.74
C LEU A 14 -17.35 -29.78 -14.25
N SER A 15 -17.63 -28.78 -13.41
CA SER A 15 -17.65 -28.91 -11.95
C SER A 15 -18.57 -27.85 -11.35
N ASP A 16 -19.26 -28.21 -10.28
CA ASP A 16 -20.10 -27.32 -9.46
C ASP A 16 -19.93 -27.73 -7.99
N ASN A 17 -18.69 -27.52 -7.50
CA ASN A 17 -18.33 -27.85 -6.13
C ASN A 17 -18.20 -26.55 -5.29
N TRP A 18 -16.95 -26.03 -5.10
CA TRP A 18 -16.74 -24.76 -4.41
C TRP A 18 -17.21 -23.59 -5.26
N TYR A 19 -16.84 -23.59 -6.55
CA TYR A 19 -17.27 -22.64 -7.59
C TYR A 19 -17.53 -23.39 -8.88
N VAL A 20 -18.10 -22.68 -9.86
CA VAL A 20 -18.56 -23.28 -11.12
C VAL A 20 -17.46 -23.27 -12.16
N LEU A 21 -17.09 -24.44 -12.70
CA LEU A 21 -16.21 -24.58 -13.86
C LEU A 21 -17.03 -25.01 -15.08
N LYS A 22 -16.97 -24.24 -16.15
CA LYS A 22 -17.66 -24.50 -17.42
C LYS A 22 -16.66 -24.59 -18.56
N LYS A 23 -16.94 -25.47 -19.54
CA LYS A 23 -16.36 -25.44 -20.87
C LYS A 23 -17.33 -24.74 -21.82
N ILE A 24 -16.85 -23.72 -22.52
CA ILE A 24 -17.65 -22.91 -23.44
C ILE A 24 -17.11 -23.09 -24.87
N ASP A 25 -17.98 -23.60 -25.76
CA ASP A 25 -17.70 -23.66 -27.20
C ASP A 25 -18.35 -22.42 -27.83
N PHE A 26 -17.56 -21.66 -28.59
CA PHE A 26 -18.00 -20.41 -29.19
C PHE A 26 -17.31 -20.14 -30.52
N GLU A 27 -17.88 -19.25 -31.32
CA GLU A 27 -17.25 -18.68 -32.51
C GLU A 27 -16.91 -17.20 -32.26
N LEU A 28 -15.70 -16.84 -32.63
CA LEU A 28 -15.23 -15.46 -32.63
C LEU A 28 -15.03 -14.99 -34.07
N GLN A 29 -15.64 -13.86 -34.43
CA GLN A 29 -15.37 -13.23 -35.70
C GLN A 29 -13.99 -12.55 -35.67
N ARG A 30 -13.13 -12.98 -36.59
CA ARG A 30 -11.78 -12.43 -36.74
C ARG A 30 -11.84 -11.07 -37.44
N ARG A 31 -10.72 -10.34 -37.41
CA ARG A 31 -10.59 -9.01 -38.04
C ARG A 31 -10.81 -9.03 -39.56
N ASP A 32 -10.55 -10.18 -40.21
CA ASP A 32 -10.78 -10.40 -41.63
C ASP A 32 -12.25 -10.79 -41.97
N GLY A 33 -13.11 -10.78 -40.97
CA GLY A 33 -14.54 -11.14 -41.09
C GLY A 33 -14.82 -12.65 -41.01
N SER A 34 -13.82 -13.51 -41.01
CA SER A 34 -14.02 -14.95 -40.87
C SER A 34 -14.41 -15.34 -39.46
N TRP A 35 -15.17 -16.44 -39.31
CA TRP A 35 -15.55 -17.00 -38.02
C TRP A 35 -14.61 -18.14 -37.63
N GLN A 36 -14.05 -18.05 -36.40
CA GLN A 36 -13.16 -19.08 -35.87
C GLN A 36 -13.81 -19.77 -34.68
N PRO A 37 -14.03 -21.10 -34.74
CA PRO A 37 -14.49 -21.86 -33.59
C PRO A 37 -13.37 -21.94 -32.53
N GLN A 38 -13.75 -21.79 -31.28
CA GLN A 38 -12.87 -21.86 -30.11
C GLN A 38 -13.57 -22.55 -28.96
N THR A 39 -12.77 -23.10 -28.05
CA THR A 39 -13.23 -23.66 -26.77
C THR A 39 -12.37 -23.09 -25.65
N ARG A 40 -13.01 -22.72 -24.53
CA ARG A 40 -12.32 -22.24 -23.32
C ARG A 40 -12.98 -22.84 -22.07
N GLU A 41 -12.16 -23.07 -21.07
CA GLU A 41 -12.63 -23.29 -19.71
C GLU A 41 -12.75 -21.96 -18.99
N VAL A 42 -13.83 -21.81 -18.23
CA VAL A 42 -14.19 -20.59 -17.54
C VAL A 42 -14.56 -20.93 -16.11
N TYR A 43 -13.81 -20.38 -15.16
CA TYR A 43 -14.06 -20.55 -13.74
C TYR A 43 -14.83 -19.35 -13.20
N ASP A 44 -16.01 -19.61 -12.68
CA ASP A 44 -16.93 -18.60 -12.17
C ASP A 44 -17.03 -18.72 -10.64
N ARG A 45 -16.47 -17.77 -9.94
CA ARG A 45 -16.50 -17.66 -8.47
C ARG A 45 -17.31 -16.46 -7.96
N GLY A 46 -18.03 -15.77 -8.87
CA GLY A 46 -18.70 -14.51 -8.57
C GLY A 46 -17.77 -13.30 -8.65
N ASN A 47 -18.33 -12.13 -8.39
CA ASN A 47 -17.60 -10.87 -8.33
C ASN A 47 -17.20 -10.53 -6.89
N GLY A 48 -16.14 -9.76 -6.71
CA GLY A 48 -15.63 -9.36 -5.41
C GLY A 48 -15.51 -7.86 -5.24
N ALA A 49 -15.21 -7.46 -4.01
CA ALA A 49 -14.78 -6.12 -3.67
C ALA A 49 -13.52 -6.17 -2.81
N THR A 50 -12.68 -5.14 -2.91
CA THR A 50 -11.46 -4.98 -2.11
C THR A 50 -11.30 -3.54 -1.68
N ILE A 51 -10.62 -3.31 -0.55
CA ILE A 51 -10.45 -1.96 0.01
C ILE A 51 -9.01 -1.72 0.46
N GLY A 52 -8.45 -0.57 0.05
CA GLY A 52 -7.24 -0.01 0.62
C GLY A 52 -7.59 0.86 1.84
N LEU A 53 -7.36 0.35 3.03
CA LEU A 53 -7.50 1.12 4.27
C LEU A 53 -6.22 1.89 4.54
N TYR A 54 -6.31 3.22 4.66
CA TYR A 54 -5.15 4.09 4.85
C TYR A 54 -5.40 5.16 5.91
N ASN A 55 -4.33 5.56 6.59
CA ASN A 55 -4.33 6.72 7.47
C ASN A 55 -3.32 7.73 6.95
N ARG A 56 -3.82 8.89 6.51
CA ARG A 56 -2.97 9.92 5.91
C ARG A 56 -2.05 10.58 6.92
N ALA A 57 -2.55 10.85 8.11
CA ALA A 57 -1.79 11.55 9.15
C ALA A 57 -0.63 10.69 9.69
N ARG A 58 -0.87 9.39 9.88
CA ARG A 58 0.12 8.43 10.39
C ARG A 58 0.96 7.80 9.27
N ARG A 59 0.58 8.02 8.02
CA ARG A 59 1.18 7.36 6.84
C ARG A 59 1.24 5.85 7.01
N THR A 60 0.11 5.24 7.35
CA THR A 60 -0.02 3.80 7.53
C THR A 60 -1.15 3.23 6.67
N VAL A 61 -1.08 1.91 6.41
CA VAL A 61 -2.12 1.12 5.76
C VAL A 61 -2.43 -0.10 6.61
N ILE A 62 -3.70 -0.55 6.57
CA ILE A 62 -4.10 -1.83 7.13
C ILE A 62 -4.15 -2.85 6.02
N LEU A 63 -3.43 -3.94 6.22
CA LEU A 63 -3.41 -5.12 5.37
C LEU A 63 -3.72 -6.36 6.19
N THR A 64 -3.99 -7.46 5.53
CA THR A 64 -4.24 -8.77 6.14
C THR A 64 -3.20 -9.77 5.68
N ARG A 65 -2.90 -10.78 6.49
CA ARG A 65 -2.08 -11.92 6.09
C ARG A 65 -2.85 -13.20 6.33
N GLN A 66 -3.07 -13.98 5.26
CA GLN A 66 -3.81 -15.22 5.33
C GLN A 66 -3.28 -16.29 4.38
N PHE A 67 -3.62 -17.55 4.64
CA PHE A 67 -3.22 -18.67 3.82
C PHE A 67 -4.08 -18.78 2.56
N ARG A 68 -3.43 -18.96 1.40
CA ARG A 68 -4.06 -19.14 0.09
C ARG A 68 -3.54 -20.41 -0.58
N ILE A 69 -4.37 -21.47 -0.60
CA ILE A 69 -4.00 -22.75 -1.20
C ILE A 69 -3.58 -22.63 -2.68
N PRO A 70 -4.16 -21.78 -3.53
CA PRO A 70 -3.69 -21.61 -4.90
C PRO A 70 -2.24 -21.10 -4.99
N ALA A 71 -1.85 -20.20 -4.10
CA ALA A 71 -0.47 -19.74 -4.02
C ALA A 71 0.47 -20.86 -3.54
N PHE A 72 0.04 -21.64 -2.55
CA PHE A 72 0.83 -22.75 -2.02
C PHE A 72 1.10 -23.85 -3.07
N VAL A 73 0.12 -24.24 -3.85
CA VAL A 73 0.29 -25.25 -4.91
C VAL A 73 1.12 -24.73 -6.09
N ASN A 74 1.34 -23.43 -6.17
CA ASN A 74 2.21 -22.77 -7.16
C ASN A 74 3.55 -22.35 -6.55
N GLU A 75 4.15 -23.24 -5.75
CA GLU A 75 5.51 -23.14 -5.18
C GLU A 75 5.76 -21.93 -4.26
N HIS A 76 4.71 -21.31 -3.72
CA HIS A 76 4.78 -20.27 -2.72
C HIS A 76 4.53 -20.86 -1.31
N HIS A 77 4.97 -20.18 -0.24
CA HIS A 77 4.68 -20.63 1.14
C HIS A 77 3.20 -20.55 1.54
N GLY A 78 2.35 -19.99 0.67
CA GLY A 78 0.89 -19.93 0.81
C GLY A 78 0.36 -18.72 1.57
N TYR A 79 1.13 -18.10 2.45
CA TYR A 79 0.69 -16.90 3.18
C TYR A 79 0.90 -15.64 2.35
N LEU A 80 -0.19 -14.98 1.96
CA LEU A 80 -0.15 -13.71 1.23
C LEU A 80 -0.48 -12.54 2.14
N ILE A 81 0.15 -11.40 1.88
CA ILE A 81 -0.22 -10.11 2.45
C ILE A 81 -1.14 -9.43 1.45
N GLU A 82 -2.37 -9.14 1.88
CA GLU A 82 -3.46 -8.70 1.02
C GLU A 82 -4.19 -7.49 1.61
N ALA A 83 -4.86 -6.72 0.75
CA ALA A 83 -5.90 -5.79 1.16
C ALA A 83 -7.19 -6.58 1.46
N ALA A 84 -7.95 -6.16 2.46
CA ALA A 84 -9.23 -6.78 2.82
C ALA A 84 -10.16 -6.89 1.61
N ALA A 85 -10.78 -8.05 1.43
CA ALA A 85 -11.57 -8.34 0.24
C ALA A 85 -12.52 -9.52 0.44
N GLY A 86 -13.73 -9.42 -0.12
CA GLY A 86 -14.71 -10.51 -0.09
C GLY A 86 -15.58 -10.58 -1.34
N LEU A 87 -16.33 -11.66 -1.44
CA LEU A 87 -17.32 -11.88 -2.50
C LEU A 87 -18.56 -11.00 -2.24
N LEU A 88 -19.18 -10.53 -3.33
CA LEU A 88 -20.34 -9.64 -3.21
C LEU A 88 -21.61 -10.36 -2.74
N ASP A 89 -21.73 -11.66 -3.04
CA ASP A 89 -22.95 -12.43 -2.83
C ASP A 89 -24.16 -11.68 -3.42
N ASN A 90 -25.11 -11.27 -2.55
CA ASN A 90 -26.30 -10.52 -2.95
C ASN A 90 -26.28 -9.05 -2.49
N ALA A 91 -25.18 -8.60 -1.84
CA ALA A 91 -25.05 -7.23 -1.35
C ALA A 91 -24.51 -6.29 -2.44
N SER A 92 -24.72 -4.98 -2.26
CA SER A 92 -24.01 -4.00 -3.08
C SER A 92 -22.51 -4.02 -2.78
N PRO A 93 -21.64 -3.73 -3.76
CA PRO A 93 -20.19 -3.74 -3.52
C PRO A 93 -19.74 -2.82 -2.37
N GLU A 94 -20.44 -1.71 -2.16
CA GLU A 94 -20.12 -0.77 -1.08
C GLU A 94 -20.53 -1.31 0.29
N GLU A 95 -21.69 -1.93 0.40
CA GLU A 95 -22.15 -2.53 1.66
C GLU A 95 -21.25 -3.71 2.04
N ARG A 96 -20.99 -4.62 1.08
CA ARG A 96 -20.15 -5.78 1.35
C ARG A 96 -18.75 -5.39 1.80
N ILE A 97 -18.10 -4.45 1.13
CA ILE A 97 -16.72 -4.08 1.47
C ILE A 97 -16.59 -3.39 2.83
N ARG A 98 -17.64 -2.73 3.32
CA ARG A 98 -17.66 -2.21 4.70
C ARG A 98 -17.69 -3.32 5.73
N LEU A 99 -18.50 -4.37 5.48
CA LEU A 99 -18.59 -5.54 6.34
C LEU A 99 -17.26 -6.30 6.33
N GLU A 100 -16.69 -6.59 5.17
CA GLU A 100 -15.39 -7.25 5.03
C GLU A 100 -14.26 -6.51 5.76
N ALA A 101 -14.22 -5.18 5.63
CA ALA A 101 -13.23 -4.37 6.32
C ALA A 101 -13.34 -4.54 7.86
N GLU A 102 -14.57 -4.58 8.40
CA GLU A 102 -14.79 -4.78 9.83
C GLU A 102 -14.51 -6.23 10.26
N GLU A 103 -14.96 -7.23 9.49
CA GLU A 103 -14.78 -8.66 9.77
C GLU A 103 -13.30 -9.07 9.72
N GLU A 104 -12.59 -8.72 8.65
CA GLU A 104 -11.19 -9.11 8.47
C GLU A 104 -10.22 -8.26 9.31
N THR A 105 -10.45 -6.95 9.42
CA THR A 105 -9.46 -6.02 10.01
C THR A 105 -9.85 -5.46 11.36
N GLY A 106 -11.10 -5.55 11.75
CA GLY A 106 -11.63 -4.92 12.97
C GLY A 106 -11.90 -3.42 12.85
N TYR A 107 -11.72 -2.82 11.67
CA TYR A 107 -11.94 -1.39 11.45
C TYR A 107 -13.28 -1.09 10.79
N ARG A 108 -14.13 -0.32 11.49
CA ARG A 108 -15.41 0.19 10.99
C ARG A 108 -15.21 1.54 10.32
N VAL A 109 -14.95 1.51 9.00
CA VAL A 109 -14.72 2.75 8.25
C VAL A 109 -16.01 3.54 8.00
N ARG A 110 -15.96 4.84 8.24
CA ARG A 110 -17.12 5.74 8.14
C ARG A 110 -17.52 6.00 6.70
N SER A 111 -16.54 6.11 5.81
CA SER A 111 -16.78 6.34 4.38
C SER A 111 -15.84 5.51 3.53
N VAL A 112 -16.36 4.96 2.46
CA VAL A 112 -15.59 4.26 1.44
C VAL A 112 -15.83 4.93 0.10
N ARG A 113 -14.81 4.99 -0.74
CA ARG A 113 -14.90 5.57 -2.07
C ARG A 113 -14.50 4.53 -3.12
N LYS A 114 -15.43 4.20 -4.01
CA LYS A 114 -15.13 3.37 -5.18
C LYS A 114 -14.15 4.14 -6.08
N ILE A 115 -13.09 3.47 -6.53
CA ILE A 115 -12.09 4.05 -7.43
C ILE A 115 -12.24 3.53 -8.87
N PHE A 116 -12.39 2.23 -9.04
CA PHE A 116 -12.65 1.58 -10.33
C PHE A 116 -13.10 0.13 -10.11
N GLU A 117 -13.22 -0.62 -11.19
CA GLU A 117 -13.38 -2.07 -11.19
C GLU A 117 -12.51 -2.69 -12.27
N ALA A 118 -12.03 -3.91 -12.06
CA ALA A 118 -11.14 -4.60 -12.98
C ALA A 118 -11.36 -6.11 -12.97
N PHE A 119 -11.08 -6.75 -14.10
CA PHE A 119 -10.88 -8.19 -14.17
C PHE A 119 -9.45 -8.51 -13.74
N MET A 120 -9.28 -9.46 -12.82
CA MET A 120 -7.94 -9.81 -12.31
C MET A 120 -7.28 -10.94 -13.11
N SER A 121 -8.06 -11.91 -13.60
CA SER A 121 -7.55 -13.06 -14.37
C SER A 121 -8.46 -13.40 -15.56
N PRO A 122 -8.68 -12.46 -16.53
CA PRO A 122 -9.71 -12.58 -17.57
C PRO A 122 -9.45 -13.68 -18.60
N ALA A 123 -8.30 -14.34 -18.55
CA ALA A 123 -8.00 -15.45 -19.43
C ALA A 123 -8.81 -16.72 -19.09
N SER A 124 -9.21 -16.89 -17.81
CA SER A 124 -9.90 -18.09 -17.34
C SER A 124 -10.93 -17.86 -16.23
N VAL A 125 -10.89 -16.71 -15.54
CA VAL A 125 -11.78 -16.41 -14.41
C VAL A 125 -12.73 -15.29 -14.78
N THR A 126 -14.01 -15.43 -14.39
CA THR A 126 -15.05 -14.42 -14.68
C THR A 126 -15.02 -13.25 -13.71
N GLU A 127 -14.31 -13.38 -12.59
CA GLU A 127 -14.32 -12.43 -11.48
C GLU A 127 -13.98 -11.02 -11.93
N ARG A 128 -14.82 -10.08 -11.55
CA ARG A 128 -14.60 -8.65 -11.61
C ARG A 128 -14.56 -8.12 -10.17
N VAL A 129 -13.47 -7.46 -9.82
CA VAL A 129 -13.25 -6.89 -8.49
C VAL A 129 -13.56 -5.40 -8.50
N HIS A 130 -14.36 -4.94 -7.53
CA HIS A 130 -14.65 -3.55 -7.26
C HIS A 130 -13.65 -3.00 -6.25
N PHE A 131 -12.89 -1.99 -6.64
CA PHE A 131 -11.82 -1.40 -5.83
C PHE A 131 -12.33 -0.19 -5.07
N PHE A 132 -12.08 -0.18 -3.77
CA PHE A 132 -12.43 0.90 -2.86
C PHE A 132 -11.20 1.39 -2.09
N ILE A 133 -11.31 2.59 -1.55
CA ILE A 133 -10.41 3.11 -0.53
C ILE A 133 -11.24 3.66 0.63
N GLY A 134 -10.69 3.57 1.84
CA GLY A 134 -11.28 4.11 3.07
C GLY A 134 -10.20 4.69 3.97
N GLU A 135 -10.39 5.92 4.43
CA GLU A 135 -9.51 6.51 5.43
C GLU A 135 -9.97 6.06 6.82
N TYR A 136 -9.07 5.45 7.59
CA TYR A 136 -9.34 5.01 8.95
C TYR A 136 -8.66 5.92 9.97
N GLN A 137 -9.23 5.94 11.18
CA GLN A 137 -8.61 6.50 12.36
C GLN A 137 -8.40 5.37 13.39
N PRO A 138 -7.44 5.50 14.33
CA PRO A 138 -7.22 4.48 15.36
C PRO A 138 -8.50 4.14 16.16
N GLU A 139 -9.37 5.12 16.35
CA GLU A 139 -10.64 5.01 17.08
C GLU A 139 -11.72 4.25 16.30
N ASP A 140 -11.53 4.04 15.00
CA ASP A 140 -12.45 3.25 14.16
C ASP A 140 -12.24 1.73 14.36
N ARG A 141 -11.22 1.32 15.12
CA ARG A 141 -11.02 -0.08 15.48
C ARG A 141 -12.03 -0.50 16.54
N VAL A 142 -12.97 -1.37 16.16
CA VAL A 142 -14.08 -1.83 17.00
C VAL A 142 -13.93 -3.29 17.45
N ALA A 143 -13.03 -4.04 16.80
CA ALA A 143 -12.74 -5.45 17.09
C ALA A 143 -11.27 -5.76 16.77
N ASP A 144 -10.85 -7.00 17.03
CA ASP A 144 -9.50 -7.45 16.68
C ASP A 144 -9.36 -7.80 15.20
N GLY A 145 -10.49 -8.06 14.50
CA GLY A 145 -10.51 -8.61 13.15
C GLY A 145 -10.18 -10.11 13.19
N GLY A 146 -9.68 -10.61 12.08
CA GLY A 146 -9.26 -12.02 12.02
C GLY A 146 -10.11 -12.88 11.08
N GLY A 147 -11.18 -12.33 10.52
CA GLY A 147 -12.13 -13.03 9.67
C GLY A 147 -13.09 -13.94 10.46
N LEU A 148 -13.79 -14.80 9.75
CA LEU A 148 -14.80 -15.71 10.30
C LEU A 148 -14.27 -17.14 10.34
N ALA A 149 -14.06 -17.67 11.56
CA ALA A 149 -13.55 -19.04 11.77
C ALA A 149 -14.44 -20.12 11.13
N GLU A 150 -15.75 -19.89 11.05
CA GLU A 150 -16.73 -20.75 10.39
C GLU A 150 -16.57 -20.80 8.86
N GLU A 151 -15.94 -19.78 8.26
CA GLU A 151 -15.53 -19.73 6.85
C GLU A 151 -14.11 -20.27 6.63
N GLY A 152 -13.45 -20.73 7.69
CA GLY A 152 -12.09 -21.27 7.66
C GLY A 152 -11.01 -20.19 7.57
N GLU A 153 -11.34 -18.98 7.97
CA GLU A 153 -10.41 -17.85 7.98
C GLU A 153 -9.59 -17.82 9.27
N ASP A 154 -8.31 -17.54 9.12
CA ASP A 154 -7.32 -17.27 10.18
C ASP A 154 -6.43 -16.13 9.69
N ILE A 155 -6.91 -14.92 9.89
CA ILE A 155 -6.37 -13.70 9.31
C ILE A 155 -5.56 -12.93 10.35
N GLU A 156 -4.32 -12.61 10.04
CA GLU A 156 -3.51 -11.68 10.83
C GLU A 156 -3.66 -10.27 10.29
N VAL A 157 -3.99 -9.32 11.15
CA VAL A 157 -4.13 -7.90 10.80
C VAL A 157 -2.78 -7.19 10.95
N LEU A 158 -2.36 -6.50 9.90
CA LEU A 158 -1.09 -5.79 9.83
C LEU A 158 -1.33 -4.28 9.64
N GLU A 159 -0.91 -3.45 10.59
CA GLU A 159 -0.77 -2.01 10.37
C GLU A 159 0.68 -1.73 9.98
N LEU A 160 0.91 -1.33 8.73
CA LEU A 160 2.25 -1.09 8.19
C LEU A 160 2.45 0.38 7.82
N PRO A 161 3.66 0.93 8.00
CA PRO A 161 4.04 2.17 7.35
C PRO A 161 3.83 2.05 5.84
N PHE A 162 3.25 3.07 5.22
CA PHE A 162 2.88 3.04 3.81
C PHE A 162 4.09 2.81 2.90
N GLU A 163 5.22 3.44 3.20
CA GLU A 163 6.47 3.31 2.47
C GLU A 163 7.03 1.88 2.57
N GLN A 164 6.90 1.27 3.74
CA GLN A 164 7.27 -0.14 3.93
C GLN A 164 6.39 -1.05 3.07
N ALA A 165 5.07 -0.85 3.06
CA ALA A 165 4.17 -1.63 2.23
C ALA A 165 4.48 -1.48 0.73
N LEU A 166 4.84 -0.28 0.27
CA LEU A 166 5.30 -0.06 -1.10
C LEU A 166 6.60 -0.82 -1.40
N ALA A 167 7.60 -0.72 -0.53
CA ALA A 167 8.87 -1.45 -0.70
C ALA A 167 8.63 -2.97 -0.74
N MET A 168 7.66 -3.48 0.03
CA MET A 168 7.29 -4.90 0.02
C MET A 168 6.67 -5.35 -1.31
N THR A 169 6.14 -4.46 -2.13
CA THR A 169 5.71 -4.80 -3.50
C THR A 169 6.89 -4.95 -4.46
N GLU A 170 7.98 -4.23 -4.20
CA GLU A 170 9.19 -4.25 -5.04
C GLU A 170 10.08 -5.46 -4.74
N ASP A 171 10.17 -5.89 -3.48
CA ASP A 171 10.98 -7.01 -3.04
C ASP A 171 10.24 -8.37 -3.04
N GLY A 172 8.96 -8.38 -3.44
CA GLY A 172 8.15 -9.59 -3.60
C GLY A 172 7.52 -10.15 -2.31
N ARG A 173 7.57 -9.44 -1.19
CA ARG A 173 6.83 -9.82 0.02
C ARG A 173 5.32 -9.58 -0.10
N ILE A 174 4.90 -8.60 -0.91
CA ILE A 174 3.52 -8.40 -1.32
C ILE A 174 3.41 -8.78 -2.80
N MET A 175 2.73 -9.88 -3.10
CA MET A 175 2.57 -10.43 -4.45
C MET A 175 1.11 -10.45 -4.92
N ASP A 176 0.18 -10.05 -4.08
CA ASP A 176 -1.24 -9.99 -4.45
C ASP A 176 -1.54 -8.78 -5.34
N GLY A 177 -2.07 -9.05 -6.55
CA GLY A 177 -2.29 -8.04 -7.58
C GLY A 177 -3.26 -6.93 -7.16
N LYS A 178 -4.37 -7.26 -6.46
CA LYS A 178 -5.32 -6.24 -5.98
C LYS A 178 -4.68 -5.29 -4.97
N THR A 179 -3.84 -5.82 -4.08
CA THR A 179 -3.11 -5.06 -3.07
C THR A 179 -2.08 -4.12 -3.71
N ILE A 180 -1.29 -4.64 -4.67
CA ILE A 180 -0.33 -3.82 -5.43
C ILE A 180 -1.04 -2.65 -6.11
N ILE A 181 -2.17 -2.90 -6.78
CA ILE A 181 -2.97 -1.87 -7.46
C ILE A 181 -3.44 -0.80 -6.47
N LEU A 182 -3.96 -1.21 -5.31
CA LEU A 182 -4.43 -0.29 -4.26
C LEU A 182 -3.29 0.56 -3.69
N LEU A 183 -2.15 -0.05 -3.39
CA LEU A 183 -0.97 0.67 -2.88
C LEU A 183 -0.44 1.69 -3.90
N GLN A 184 -0.37 1.32 -5.19
CA GLN A 184 0.03 2.26 -6.25
C GLN A 184 -0.98 3.41 -6.43
N TYR A 185 -2.28 3.14 -6.25
CA TYR A 185 -3.29 4.20 -6.24
C TYR A 185 -3.14 5.13 -5.03
N LEU A 186 -2.96 4.57 -3.83
CA LEU A 186 -2.77 5.34 -2.59
C LEU A 186 -1.50 6.20 -2.63
N LYS A 187 -0.47 5.77 -3.34
CA LYS A 187 0.76 6.55 -3.57
C LYS A 187 0.46 7.95 -4.15
N GLN A 188 -0.54 8.05 -5.03
CA GLN A 188 -0.97 9.33 -5.59
C GLN A 188 -1.75 10.20 -4.60
N LEU A 189 -2.43 9.59 -3.63
CA LEU A 189 -3.23 10.29 -2.61
C LEU A 189 -2.43 10.69 -1.37
N MET A 190 -1.32 10.03 -1.13
CA MET A 190 -0.42 10.28 -0.01
C MET A 190 0.97 10.70 -0.51
N PRO A 191 1.07 11.79 -1.28
CA PRO A 191 2.36 12.27 -1.74
C PRO A 191 3.25 12.59 -0.54
N VAL A 192 4.55 12.34 -0.67
CA VAL A 192 5.53 12.78 0.32
C VAL A 192 5.72 14.27 0.13
N SER A 193 5.39 15.06 1.13
CA SER A 193 5.73 16.48 1.15
C SER A 193 7.24 16.64 1.39
N PRO A 194 7.87 17.68 0.81
CA PRO A 194 9.24 18.02 1.17
C PRO A 194 9.39 18.17 2.68
N LEU A 195 10.30 17.41 3.27
CA LEU A 195 10.62 17.52 4.70
C LEU A 195 11.83 18.44 4.90
N MET A 196 11.79 19.26 5.94
CA MET A 196 12.96 19.95 6.46
C MET A 196 13.69 19.04 7.44
N ILE A 197 14.86 18.53 7.07
CA ILE A 197 15.56 17.49 7.81
C ILE A 197 16.87 18.03 8.37
N VAL A 198 17.01 18.02 9.70
CA VAL A 198 18.29 18.37 10.36
C VAL A 198 19.29 17.25 10.16
N LEU A 199 20.46 17.58 9.64
CA LEU A 199 21.58 16.66 9.51
C LEU A 199 22.49 16.76 10.73
N ALA A 200 22.71 15.65 11.40
CA ALA A 200 23.53 15.54 12.60
C ALA A 200 24.58 14.43 12.45
N GLY A 201 25.87 14.80 12.42
CA GLY A 201 26.97 13.85 12.23
C GLY A 201 28.34 14.43 12.57
N PRO A 202 29.41 13.60 12.59
CA PRO A 202 30.75 13.98 12.99
C PRO A 202 31.56 14.70 11.89
N GLY A 203 31.27 14.47 10.61
CA GLY A 203 32.09 14.92 9.50
C GLY A 203 31.34 15.81 8.51
N SER A 204 31.99 16.89 8.04
CA SER A 204 31.42 17.81 7.07
C SER A 204 31.16 17.15 5.69
N ASN A 205 32.07 16.27 5.25
CA ASN A 205 31.93 15.59 3.94
C ASN A 205 30.76 14.63 3.88
N ASP A 206 30.55 13.83 4.93
CA ASP A 206 29.43 12.90 4.99
C ASP A 206 28.09 13.65 5.07
N ILE A 207 28.05 14.73 5.85
CA ILE A 207 26.89 15.62 5.95
C ILE A 207 26.58 16.24 4.59
N GLN A 208 27.59 16.73 3.87
CA GLN A 208 27.39 17.36 2.56
C GLN A 208 26.91 16.34 1.51
N ALA A 209 27.45 15.12 1.53
CA ALA A 209 27.00 14.04 0.65
C ALA A 209 25.53 13.68 0.92
N CYS A 210 25.15 13.53 2.18
CA CYS A 210 23.75 13.27 2.57
C CYS A 210 22.83 14.45 2.22
N ALA A 211 23.29 15.70 2.40
CA ALA A 211 22.51 16.87 2.02
C ALA A 211 22.21 16.88 0.52
N THR A 212 23.20 16.55 -0.32
CA THR A 212 23.02 16.45 -1.77
C THR A 212 21.99 15.39 -2.14
N GLN A 213 22.06 14.20 -1.51
CA GLN A 213 21.10 13.12 -1.77
C GLN A 213 19.67 13.48 -1.31
N LEU A 214 19.53 14.17 -0.16
CA LEU A 214 18.24 14.66 0.31
C LEU A 214 17.64 15.70 -0.64
N LEU A 215 18.44 16.62 -1.17
CA LEU A 215 17.98 17.58 -2.18
C LEU A 215 17.52 16.87 -3.46
N GLN A 216 18.28 15.86 -3.92
CA GLN A 216 17.87 15.02 -5.08
C GLN A 216 16.59 14.23 -4.81
N ALA A 217 16.36 13.82 -3.56
CA ALA A 217 15.12 13.18 -3.12
C ALA A 217 13.96 14.16 -2.89
N GLY A 218 14.17 15.47 -3.09
CA GLY A 218 13.16 16.52 -2.98
C GLY A 218 12.95 17.06 -1.58
N HIS A 219 13.84 16.79 -0.63
CA HIS A 219 13.79 17.30 0.75
C HIS A 219 14.68 18.54 0.94
N LEU A 220 14.49 19.22 2.07
CA LEU A 220 15.24 20.41 2.45
C LEU A 220 16.21 20.06 3.60
N PRO A 221 17.49 19.77 3.31
CA PRO A 221 18.48 19.51 4.34
C PRO A 221 18.82 20.77 5.11
N MET A 222 18.79 20.70 6.44
CA MET A 222 19.17 21.77 7.34
C MET A 222 20.46 21.37 8.06
N LEU A 223 21.53 22.13 7.82
CA LEU A 223 22.82 21.88 8.47
C LEU A 223 22.80 22.48 9.88
N ALA A 224 23.13 21.65 10.88
CA ALA A 224 23.26 22.11 12.27
C ALA A 224 24.61 22.80 12.51
N GLU A 225 25.00 23.74 11.63
CA GLU A 225 26.18 24.56 11.84
C GLU A 225 25.94 25.55 12.97
N GLN A 226 26.92 25.62 13.91
CA GLN A 226 26.83 26.54 15.04
C GLN A 226 27.66 27.78 14.83
N PRO A 227 27.22 28.94 15.37
CA PRO A 227 28.09 30.10 15.52
C PRO A 227 29.28 29.72 16.42
N GLY A 228 30.45 30.05 15.99
CA GLY A 228 31.75 29.55 16.47
C GLY A 228 32.16 29.86 17.91
N SER A 229 31.36 30.51 18.75
CA SER A 229 31.73 30.82 20.15
C SER A 229 30.52 31.18 21.00
N GLY A 230 29.82 30.14 21.48
CA GLY A 230 28.70 30.30 22.40
C GLY A 230 28.84 29.37 23.61
N SER A 231 28.17 29.67 24.71
CA SER A 231 28.02 28.73 25.84
C SER A 231 27.22 27.51 25.45
N GLN A 232 27.33 26.42 26.22
CA GLN A 232 26.50 25.21 25.98
C GLN A 232 24.99 25.54 25.96
N ALA A 233 24.56 26.48 26.78
CA ALA A 233 23.17 26.95 26.85
C ALA A 233 22.71 27.63 25.53
N ASP A 234 23.58 28.41 24.90
CA ASP A 234 23.33 29.07 23.62
C ASP A 234 23.21 28.00 22.51
N VAL A 235 24.07 26.99 22.57
CA VAL A 235 24.07 25.84 21.65
C VAL A 235 22.76 25.07 21.74
N ASP A 236 22.33 24.74 22.96
CA ASP A 236 21.06 24.01 23.18
C ASP A 236 19.85 24.84 22.75
N THR A 237 19.88 26.15 23.01
CA THR A 237 18.81 27.07 22.59
C THR A 237 18.72 27.14 21.06
N TYR A 238 19.85 27.23 20.37
CA TYR A 238 19.89 27.21 18.91
C TYR A 238 19.35 25.87 18.36
N ALA A 239 19.83 24.77 18.91
CA ALA A 239 19.40 23.43 18.52
C ALA A 239 17.87 23.23 18.69
N GLN A 240 17.32 23.68 19.81
CA GLN A 240 15.88 23.65 20.08
C GLN A 240 15.07 24.48 19.07
N ARG A 241 15.57 25.67 18.71
CA ARG A 241 14.92 26.54 17.70
C ARG A 241 14.99 25.93 16.31
N LEU A 242 16.12 25.33 15.94
CA LEU A 242 16.29 24.63 14.66
C LEU A 242 15.32 23.45 14.56
N LEU A 243 15.34 22.56 15.57
CA LEU A 243 14.48 21.39 15.62
C LEU A 243 12.97 21.75 15.69
N SER A 244 12.60 22.92 16.21
CA SER A 244 11.20 23.37 16.23
C SER A 244 10.67 23.79 14.85
N ARG A 245 11.52 23.93 13.86
CA ARG A 245 11.19 24.33 12.48
C ARG A 245 11.39 23.20 11.48
N CYS A 246 11.88 22.06 11.95
CA CYS A 246 12.19 20.91 11.11
C CYS A 246 11.22 19.77 11.37
N ASP A 247 11.02 18.94 10.37
CA ASP A 247 10.08 17.82 10.39
C ASP A 247 10.72 16.52 10.88
N ALA A 248 12.05 16.42 10.76
CA ALA A 248 12.80 15.23 11.15
C ALA A 248 14.29 15.53 11.40
N LEU A 249 15.00 14.52 11.95
CA LEU A 249 16.45 14.51 12.10
C LEU A 249 17.04 13.28 11.42
N LEU A 250 18.11 13.43 10.65
CA LEU A 250 18.94 12.34 10.14
C LEU A 250 20.26 12.29 10.91
N ARG A 251 20.49 11.21 11.64
CA ARG A 251 21.72 10.93 12.38
C ARG A 251 22.71 10.19 11.49
N ILE A 252 23.83 10.84 11.14
CA ILE A 252 24.82 10.33 10.19
C ILE A 252 26.11 9.94 10.93
N GLY A 253 26.65 8.79 10.57
CA GLY A 253 28.01 8.37 10.93
C GLY A 253 28.22 8.02 12.40
N GLY A 254 29.51 7.95 12.81
CA GLY A 254 29.97 7.44 14.08
C GLY A 254 29.73 8.34 15.31
N ALA A 255 30.46 8.06 16.41
CA ALA A 255 30.30 8.74 17.69
C ALA A 255 30.58 10.27 17.58
N CYS A 256 29.61 11.08 18.00
CA CYS A 256 29.70 12.53 17.99
C CYS A 256 28.77 13.11 19.07
N ARG A 257 29.35 13.61 20.18
CA ARG A 257 28.59 14.17 21.30
C ARG A 257 27.57 15.22 20.89
N ARG A 258 27.90 16.04 19.91
CA ARG A 258 27.03 17.10 19.40
C ARG A 258 25.83 16.53 18.64
N ALA A 259 26.06 15.55 17.77
CA ALA A 259 24.99 14.86 17.07
C ALA A 259 24.09 14.08 18.03
N ASP A 260 24.67 13.43 19.02
CA ASP A 260 23.93 12.67 20.03
C ASP A 260 23.06 13.60 20.88
N ARG A 261 23.54 14.82 21.20
CA ARG A 261 22.73 15.84 21.88
C ARG A 261 21.53 16.32 21.04
N LEU A 262 21.70 16.48 19.73
CA LEU A 262 20.59 16.80 18.82
C LEU A 262 19.56 15.68 18.77
N VAL A 263 19.99 14.42 18.80
CA VAL A 263 19.11 13.25 18.89
C VAL A 263 18.27 13.28 20.17
N GLU A 264 18.89 13.53 21.34
CA GLU A 264 18.16 13.65 22.60
C GLU A 264 17.08 14.76 22.57
N LEU A 265 17.43 15.92 22.01
CA LEU A 265 16.50 17.05 21.89
C LEU A 265 15.37 16.75 20.88
N ALA A 266 15.67 16.04 19.78
CA ALA A 266 14.67 15.63 18.82
C ALA A 266 13.71 14.59 19.42
N GLN A 267 14.21 13.62 20.20
CA GLN A 267 13.41 12.66 20.95
C GLN A 267 12.44 13.33 21.94
N GLN A 268 12.94 14.31 22.71
CA GLN A 268 12.12 15.08 23.64
C GLN A 268 10.99 15.85 22.95
N LYS A 269 11.16 16.21 21.68
CA LYS A 269 10.16 16.89 20.85
C LYS A 269 9.25 15.92 20.08
N GLY A 270 9.52 14.61 20.12
CA GLY A 270 8.77 13.63 19.36
C GLY A 270 9.00 13.69 17.86
N LEU A 271 10.15 14.25 17.40
CA LEU A 271 10.49 14.31 15.98
C LEU A 271 10.96 12.91 15.50
N PRO A 272 10.60 12.50 14.28
CA PRO A 272 11.16 11.33 13.63
C PRO A 272 12.69 11.43 13.54
N ILE A 273 13.37 10.33 13.86
CA ILE A 273 14.84 10.22 13.77
C ILE A 273 15.16 9.08 12.82
N TYR A 274 15.86 9.43 11.74
CA TYR A 274 16.35 8.49 10.74
C TYR A 274 17.83 8.21 10.95
N HIS A 275 18.27 7.01 10.67
CA HIS A 275 19.67 6.59 10.74
C HIS A 275 20.27 6.31 9.36
N HIS A 276 19.41 6.08 8.36
CA HIS A 276 19.80 5.85 6.97
C HIS A 276 18.94 6.68 6.03
N LEU A 277 19.52 7.13 4.92
CA LEU A 277 18.80 7.86 3.87
C LEU A 277 17.66 7.03 3.25
N SER A 278 17.83 5.72 3.19
CA SER A 278 16.80 4.80 2.68
C SER A 278 15.53 4.73 3.54
N GLU A 279 15.58 5.22 4.78
CA GLU A 279 14.41 5.31 5.65
C GLU A 279 13.53 6.53 5.32
N ILE A 280 14.07 7.48 4.55
CA ILE A 280 13.39 8.74 4.21
C ILE A 280 12.74 8.57 2.84
N PRO A 281 11.39 8.64 2.75
CA PRO A 281 10.70 8.43 1.48
C PRO A 281 10.97 9.61 0.53
N ALA A 282 11.33 9.33 -0.72
CA ALA A 282 11.58 10.37 -1.73
C ALA A 282 10.30 11.15 -2.09
N VAL A 283 10.42 12.46 -2.24
CA VAL A 283 9.35 13.32 -2.76
C VAL A 283 9.13 13.02 -4.23
N GLN A 284 7.89 12.72 -4.60
CA GLN A 284 7.57 12.51 -6.02
C GLN A 284 7.60 13.86 -6.74
N PRO A 285 8.19 13.94 -7.95
CA PRO A 285 8.03 15.11 -8.79
C PRO A 285 6.53 15.35 -9.02
N GLN A 286 6.05 16.54 -8.72
CA GLN A 286 4.72 16.94 -9.18
C GLN A 286 4.80 17.00 -10.71
N GLU A 287 4.15 16.06 -11.39
CA GLU A 287 3.90 16.22 -12.82
C GLU A 287 3.04 17.48 -12.97
N ASN A 288 3.62 18.51 -13.56
CA ASN A 288 2.87 19.70 -13.94
C ASN A 288 1.77 19.27 -14.92
N PRO A 289 0.48 19.49 -14.62
CA PRO A 289 -0.59 19.17 -15.55
C PRO A 289 -0.66 20.21 -16.68
N GLY A 290 0.44 20.38 -17.41
CA GLY A 290 0.53 21.45 -18.43
C GLY A 290 1.82 21.45 -19.23
N SER A 291 2.21 20.32 -19.80
CA SER A 291 3.18 20.27 -20.89
C SER A 291 2.72 19.30 -21.97
#